data_75d28c90ded807357b36149f5abeb972
#
_entry.id   75d28c90ded807357b36149f5abeb972
#
_cell.length_a   1.000
_cell.length_b   1.000
_cell.length_c   1.000
_cell.angle_alpha   90.00
_cell.angle_beta   90.00
_cell.angle_gamma   90.00
#
_symmetry.space_group_name_H-M   'P 1'
#
loop_
_entity.id
_entity.type
_entity.pdbx_description
1 polymer ?
#
loop_
_entity_poly.entity_id
_entity_poly.type
_entity_poly.pdbx_seq_one_letter_code
_entity_poly.pdbx_strand_id
1 'polypeptide(L)'
;LPAGCKWYDWNDKFRCYEGGQTIEVPVTMATIPMFVREGAVIAMADNQLMTMEGDHTTALHLIVAPKGTTTTTLYDDDGITNDFKSGVYRKTTITTTAGERVTMNFASEGSYKDTVETIKVEMIAKEKSPFWVTLDGRKIEHFLNRRKFDAAAEGWYYSQSKKAVEVKYA
;
A
#
# COMPACT_ATOMS: atom_id res chain seq x y z
N LEU A 1 -2.54 7.70 20.95
CA LEU A 1 -3.21 7.35 19.70
C LEU A 1 -4.60 8.00 19.68
N PRO A 2 -4.97 8.77 18.63
CA PRO A 2 -6.29 9.39 18.50
C PRO A 2 -7.43 8.37 18.55
N ALA A 3 -8.57 8.79 19.15
CA ALA A 3 -9.75 7.94 19.27
C ALA A 3 -10.50 7.74 17.94
N GLY A 4 -11.41 6.77 17.89
CA GLY A 4 -12.36 6.56 16.80
C GLY A 4 -11.90 5.59 15.70
N CYS A 5 -10.69 5.06 15.77
CA CYS A 5 -10.18 4.04 14.85
C CYS A 5 -9.07 3.21 15.51
N LYS A 6 -8.72 2.12 14.86
CA LYS A 6 -7.54 1.31 15.21
C LYS A 6 -6.28 1.87 14.60
N TRP A 7 -5.15 1.50 15.20
CA TRP A 7 -3.81 1.89 14.78
C TRP A 7 -2.92 0.66 14.73
N TYR A 8 -2.06 0.58 13.74
CA TYR A 8 -1.18 -0.56 13.50
C TYR A 8 0.27 -0.10 13.59
N ASP A 9 1.05 -0.67 14.51
CA ASP A 9 2.44 -0.32 14.72
C ASP A 9 3.30 -0.82 13.54
N TRP A 10 3.88 0.11 12.81
CA TRP A 10 4.74 -0.18 11.66
C TRP A 10 5.96 -1.02 12.06
N ASN A 11 6.54 -0.74 13.21
CA ASN A 11 7.79 -1.36 13.65
C ASN A 11 7.58 -2.72 14.34
N ASP A 12 6.35 -3.02 14.78
CA ASP A 12 5.99 -4.28 15.44
C ASP A 12 5.01 -5.12 14.60
N LYS A 13 5.37 -5.42 13.36
CA LYS A 13 4.62 -6.32 12.46
C LYS A 13 3.14 -5.95 12.33
N PHE A 14 2.83 -4.67 12.34
CA PHE A 14 1.48 -4.12 12.32
C PHE A 14 0.61 -4.58 13.50
N ARG A 15 1.19 -4.70 14.69
CA ARG A 15 0.45 -4.95 15.92
C ARG A 15 -0.65 -3.90 16.08
N CYS A 16 -1.87 -4.37 16.36
CA CYS A 16 -3.05 -3.54 16.47
C CYS A 16 -3.21 -2.93 17.86
N TYR A 17 -3.55 -1.65 17.91
CA TYR A 17 -3.94 -0.92 19.10
C TYR A 17 -5.29 -0.22 18.88
N GLU A 18 -6.11 -0.19 19.91
CA GLU A 18 -7.30 0.66 19.91
C GLU A 18 -6.90 2.13 20.03
N GLY A 19 -7.66 3.02 19.40
CA GLY A 19 -7.47 4.46 19.55
C GLY A 19 -7.98 4.98 20.92
N GLY A 20 -7.70 6.26 21.21
CA GLY A 20 -8.12 6.92 22.43
C GLY A 20 -7.28 6.58 23.68
N GLN A 21 -6.07 6.09 23.49
CA GLN A 21 -5.16 5.73 24.59
C GLN A 21 -3.74 6.27 24.36
N THR A 22 -3.01 6.40 25.46
CA THR A 22 -1.56 6.62 25.46
C THR A 22 -0.86 5.28 25.57
N ILE A 23 0.13 5.05 24.73
CA ILE A 23 0.96 3.83 24.74
C ILE A 23 2.43 4.20 24.87
N GLU A 24 3.21 3.30 25.44
CA GLU A 24 4.66 3.40 25.46
C GLU A 24 5.22 2.42 24.45
N VAL A 25 6.14 2.90 23.61
CA VAL A 25 6.83 2.08 22.61
C VAL A 25 8.33 2.25 22.76
N PRO A 26 9.12 1.17 22.60
CA PRO A 26 10.57 1.26 22.65
C PRO A 26 11.08 2.08 21.47
N VAL A 27 11.98 3.02 21.73
CA VAL A 27 12.62 3.85 20.72
C VAL A 27 14.13 3.63 20.77
N THR A 28 14.75 3.48 19.61
CA THR A 28 16.21 3.42 19.46
C THR A 28 16.65 4.51 18.47
N MET A 29 17.96 4.72 18.35
CA MET A 29 18.50 5.66 17.35
C MET A 29 18.19 5.27 15.90
N ALA A 30 17.79 4.01 15.66
CA ALA A 30 17.45 3.48 14.33
C ALA A 30 15.93 3.37 14.08
N THR A 31 15.07 3.73 15.05
CA THR A 31 13.63 3.56 14.92
C THR A 31 12.88 4.86 15.15
N ILE A 32 11.93 5.14 14.27
CA ILE A 32 10.94 6.21 14.41
C ILE A 32 9.61 5.53 14.70
N PRO A 33 8.92 5.82 15.81
CA PRO A 33 7.57 5.31 16.07
C PRO A 33 6.60 5.76 14.99
N MET A 34 6.04 4.80 14.25
CA MET A 34 5.08 5.06 13.18
C MET A 34 3.87 4.15 13.33
N PHE A 35 2.69 4.70 13.09
CA PHE A 35 1.43 3.97 13.18
C PHE A 35 0.58 4.19 11.94
N VAL A 36 0.11 3.10 11.35
CA VAL A 36 -0.83 3.14 10.24
C VAL A 36 -2.24 3.24 10.81
N ARG A 37 -2.98 4.25 10.37
CA ARG A 37 -4.39 4.42 10.75
C ARG A 37 -5.26 3.40 10.01
N GLU A 38 -6.24 2.83 10.69
CA GLU A 38 -7.30 2.04 10.06
C GLU A 38 -8.01 2.85 8.97
N GLY A 39 -8.20 2.26 7.80
CA GLY A 39 -8.76 2.91 6.61
C GLY A 39 -7.71 3.59 5.71
N ALA A 40 -6.45 3.66 6.10
CA ALA A 40 -5.41 4.31 5.31
C ALA A 40 -4.86 3.41 4.18
N VAL A 41 -4.44 4.06 3.11
CA VAL A 41 -3.54 3.54 2.07
C VAL A 41 -2.31 4.42 2.07
N ILE A 42 -1.15 3.85 2.36
CA ILE A 42 0.14 4.55 2.36
C ILE A 42 0.94 4.07 1.16
N ALA A 43 1.30 5.01 0.29
CA ALA A 43 2.10 4.74 -0.89
C ALA A 43 3.57 5.08 -0.64
N MET A 44 4.45 4.18 -1.03
CA MET A 44 5.90 4.34 -0.94
C MET A 44 6.54 3.94 -2.26
N ALA A 45 7.62 4.60 -2.64
CA ALA A 45 8.51 4.09 -3.69
C ALA A 45 9.23 2.84 -3.16
N ASP A 46 9.22 1.77 -3.92
CA ASP A 46 9.90 0.49 -3.59
C ASP A 46 11.19 0.32 -4.44
N ASN A 47 11.54 1.32 -5.23
CA ASN A 47 12.82 1.44 -5.93
C ASN A 47 13.71 2.47 -5.22
N GLN A 48 15.02 2.33 -5.39
CA GLN A 48 15.96 3.30 -4.86
C GLN A 48 15.92 4.58 -5.70
N LEU A 49 15.56 5.69 -5.06
CA LEU A 49 15.61 7.01 -5.64
C LEU A 49 16.89 7.70 -5.11
N MET A 50 17.77 8.10 -5.99
CA MET A 50 19.03 8.78 -5.62
C MET A 50 18.83 10.28 -5.52
N THR A 51 17.94 10.83 -6.34
CA THR A 51 17.61 12.26 -6.38
C THR A 51 16.10 12.44 -6.59
N MET A 52 15.58 13.63 -6.29
CA MET A 52 14.22 14.02 -6.63
C MET A 52 14.13 14.55 -8.08
N GLU A 53 15.28 14.84 -8.70
CA GLU A 53 15.37 15.29 -10.08
C GLU A 53 15.82 14.11 -10.96
N GLY A 54 15.00 13.76 -11.95
CA GLY A 54 15.30 12.73 -12.94
C GLY A 54 15.05 11.29 -12.53
N ASP A 55 14.88 11.00 -11.24
CA ASP A 55 14.51 9.68 -10.77
C ASP A 55 12.98 9.59 -10.61
N HIS A 56 12.38 8.55 -11.15
CA HIS A 56 10.94 8.31 -11.05
C HIS A 56 10.64 7.04 -10.25
N THR A 57 9.48 7.02 -9.61
CA THR A 57 8.96 5.81 -8.97
C THR A 57 8.58 4.81 -10.04
N THR A 58 9.32 3.70 -10.12
CA THR A 58 9.04 2.57 -11.04
C THR A 58 8.41 1.38 -10.32
N ALA A 59 8.60 1.31 -9.02
CA ALA A 59 8.00 0.28 -8.17
C ALA A 59 7.25 0.94 -7.01
N LEU A 60 5.96 0.66 -6.90
CA LEU A 60 5.07 1.22 -5.88
C LEU A 60 4.72 0.17 -4.84
N HIS A 61 4.91 0.48 -3.57
CA HIS A 61 4.46 -0.34 -2.45
C HIS A 61 3.32 0.35 -1.71
N LEU A 62 2.17 -0.28 -1.66
CA LEU A 62 0.97 0.20 -0.97
C LEU A 62 0.75 -0.60 0.31
N ILE A 63 0.84 0.08 1.47
CA ILE A 63 0.40 -0.48 2.75
C ILE A 63 -1.08 -0.12 2.93
N VAL A 64 -1.92 -1.11 3.09
CA VAL A 64 -3.38 -0.94 3.15
C VAL A 64 -3.93 -1.49 4.46
N ALA A 65 -4.57 -0.64 5.25
CA ALA A 65 -5.30 -1.01 6.46
C ALA A 65 -6.83 -0.89 6.20
N PRO A 66 -7.49 -1.92 5.63
CA PRO A 66 -8.83 -1.77 5.09
C PRO A 66 -9.89 -1.54 6.16
N LYS A 67 -10.80 -0.55 5.96
CA LYS A 67 -11.97 -0.30 6.79
C LYS A 67 -13.07 0.37 5.97
N GLY A 68 -14.26 -0.23 5.94
CA GLY A 68 -15.40 0.35 5.22
C GLY A 68 -15.03 0.71 3.78
N THR A 69 -15.51 1.83 3.28
CA THR A 69 -15.08 2.39 1.99
C THR A 69 -14.25 3.63 2.21
N THR A 70 -13.02 3.63 1.75
CA THR A 70 -12.09 4.75 1.86
C THR A 70 -11.45 5.04 0.50
N THR A 71 -11.05 6.30 0.31
CA THR A 71 -10.42 6.77 -0.93
C THR A 71 -9.13 7.49 -0.60
N THR A 72 -8.08 7.15 -1.34
CA THR A 72 -6.77 7.81 -1.29
C THR A 72 -6.40 8.27 -2.69
N THR A 73 -5.82 9.46 -2.80
CA THR A 73 -5.38 10.01 -4.08
C THR A 73 -3.87 10.12 -4.10
N LEU A 74 -3.26 9.61 -5.15
CA LEU A 74 -1.86 9.83 -5.50
C LEU A 74 -1.81 10.86 -6.62
N TYR A 75 -0.86 11.76 -6.56
CA TYR A 75 -0.64 12.79 -7.56
C TYR A 75 0.81 12.75 -8.02
N ASP A 76 1.02 12.88 -9.32
CA ASP A 76 2.32 12.88 -9.96
C ASP A 76 2.33 13.85 -11.15
N ASP A 77 3.44 14.56 -11.33
CA ASP A 77 3.75 15.44 -12.47
C ASP A 77 5.28 15.49 -12.64
N ASP A 78 5.78 16.40 -13.48
CA ASP A 78 7.22 16.54 -13.70
C ASP A 78 7.96 17.27 -12.57
N GLY A 79 7.24 17.86 -11.61
CA GLY A 79 7.80 18.61 -10.49
C GLY A 79 8.56 19.90 -10.85
N ILE A 80 8.63 20.27 -12.12
CA ILE A 80 9.47 21.35 -12.64
C ILE A 80 8.66 22.41 -13.38
N THR A 81 7.79 22.03 -14.31
CA THR A 81 7.04 22.93 -15.16
C THR A 81 5.67 23.26 -14.60
N ASN A 82 4.96 24.19 -15.25
CA ASN A 82 3.57 24.51 -14.96
C ASN A 82 2.58 23.74 -15.87
N ASP A 83 3.04 22.70 -16.55
CA ASP A 83 2.25 21.96 -17.54
C ASP A 83 1.07 21.21 -16.91
N PHE A 84 1.14 20.95 -15.59
CA PHE A 84 0.01 20.43 -14.82
C PHE A 84 -1.26 21.32 -14.95
N LYS A 85 -1.12 22.65 -15.16
CA LYS A 85 -2.25 23.56 -15.39
C LYS A 85 -2.96 23.29 -16.72
N SER A 86 -2.25 22.65 -17.66
CA SER A 86 -2.76 22.25 -18.97
C SER A 86 -3.16 20.77 -19.02
N GLY A 87 -3.25 20.10 -17.85
CA GLY A 87 -3.65 18.70 -17.75
C GLY A 87 -2.50 17.68 -17.82
N VAL A 88 -1.24 18.15 -17.86
CA VAL A 88 -0.07 17.25 -17.83
C VAL A 88 0.26 16.92 -16.38
N TYR A 89 -0.61 16.16 -15.78
CA TYR A 89 -0.45 15.54 -14.45
C TYR A 89 -1.05 14.14 -14.50
N ARG A 90 -0.77 13.33 -13.50
CA ARG A 90 -1.44 12.06 -13.24
C ARG A 90 -2.01 12.08 -11.84
N LYS A 91 -3.30 11.85 -11.73
CA LYS A 91 -3.98 11.68 -10.46
C LYS A 91 -4.62 10.32 -10.41
N THR A 92 -4.13 9.46 -9.53
CA THR A 92 -4.64 8.10 -9.33
C THR A 92 -5.47 8.04 -8.06
N THR A 93 -6.75 7.76 -8.21
CA THR A 93 -7.69 7.56 -7.11
C THR A 93 -7.77 6.08 -6.78
N ILE A 94 -7.40 5.71 -5.55
CA ILE A 94 -7.47 4.34 -5.03
C ILE A 94 -8.67 4.26 -4.09
N THR A 95 -9.69 3.51 -4.49
CA THR A 95 -10.86 3.25 -3.63
C THR A 95 -10.76 1.85 -3.06
N THR A 96 -10.69 1.76 -1.73
CA THR A 96 -10.68 0.48 -1.00
C THR A 96 -12.01 0.28 -0.31
N THR A 97 -12.65 -0.87 -0.55
CA THR A 97 -13.90 -1.26 0.13
C THR A 97 -13.68 -2.56 0.89
N ALA A 98 -13.88 -2.51 2.20
CA ALA A 98 -13.75 -3.64 3.12
C ALA A 98 -15.14 -4.19 3.49
N GLY A 99 -15.35 -5.49 3.27
CA GLY A 99 -16.56 -6.24 3.59
C GLY A 99 -16.19 -7.72 3.68
N GLU A 100 -17.08 -8.60 3.23
CA GLU A 100 -16.76 -10.03 3.07
C GLU A 100 -15.54 -10.24 2.16
N ARG A 101 -15.44 -9.40 1.15
CA ARG A 101 -14.26 -9.24 0.31
C ARG A 101 -13.67 -7.87 0.53
N VAL A 102 -12.37 -7.75 0.34
CA VAL A 102 -11.73 -6.44 0.19
C VAL A 102 -11.46 -6.23 -1.28
N THR A 103 -11.94 -5.10 -1.80
CA THR A 103 -11.68 -4.69 -3.19
C THR A 103 -10.88 -3.40 -3.20
N MET A 104 -9.99 -3.27 -4.16
CA MET A 104 -9.27 -2.05 -4.46
C MET A 104 -9.49 -1.71 -5.93
N ASN A 105 -9.94 -0.50 -6.19
CA ASN A 105 -10.11 0.03 -7.55
C ASN A 105 -9.17 1.21 -7.75
N PHE A 106 -8.51 1.21 -8.89
CA PHE A 106 -7.60 2.27 -9.32
C PHE A 106 -8.23 3.00 -10.50
N ALA A 107 -8.37 4.32 -10.38
CA ALA A 107 -8.84 5.17 -11.46
C ALA A 107 -7.85 6.33 -11.65
N SER A 108 -7.33 6.48 -12.85
CA SER A 108 -6.34 7.52 -13.16
C SER A 108 -6.90 8.53 -14.13
N GLU A 109 -6.54 9.80 -13.94
CA GLU A 109 -6.86 10.93 -14.81
C GLU A 109 -5.61 11.79 -15.05
N GLY A 110 -5.62 12.58 -16.14
CA GLY A 110 -4.51 13.40 -16.59
C GLY A 110 -3.68 12.72 -17.68
N SER A 111 -2.75 13.46 -18.27
CA SER A 111 -1.96 13.01 -19.43
C SER A 111 -0.48 12.75 -19.12
N TYR A 112 -0.04 12.95 -17.87
CA TYR A 112 1.32 12.65 -17.47
C TYR A 112 1.58 11.14 -17.54
N LYS A 113 2.74 10.74 -18.10
CA LYS A 113 3.08 9.35 -18.32
C LYS A 113 3.25 8.61 -16.98
N ASP A 114 2.59 7.49 -16.84
CA ASP A 114 2.85 6.57 -15.73
C ASP A 114 4.23 5.96 -15.83
N THR A 115 5.01 6.08 -14.78
CA THR A 115 6.34 5.48 -14.68
C THR A 115 6.33 4.21 -13.84
N VAL A 116 5.23 3.89 -13.17
CA VAL A 116 5.10 2.71 -12.31
C VAL A 116 4.97 1.46 -13.18
N GLU A 117 5.96 0.58 -13.05
CA GLU A 117 6.03 -0.71 -13.76
C GLU A 117 5.54 -1.87 -12.89
N THR A 118 5.69 -1.75 -11.57
CA THR A 118 5.30 -2.80 -10.62
C THR A 118 4.58 -2.22 -9.42
N ILE A 119 3.54 -2.93 -8.99
CA ILE A 119 2.79 -2.59 -7.78
C ILE A 119 2.81 -3.76 -6.81
N LYS A 120 3.18 -3.47 -5.57
CA LYS A 120 3.06 -4.37 -4.44
C LYS A 120 2.03 -3.82 -3.46
N VAL A 121 1.04 -4.61 -3.13
CA VAL A 121 0.04 -4.28 -2.10
C VAL A 121 0.28 -5.15 -0.88
N GLU A 122 0.50 -4.54 0.27
CA GLU A 122 0.56 -5.22 1.57
C GLU A 122 -0.70 -4.85 2.37
N MET A 123 -1.70 -5.72 2.33
CA MET A 123 -2.96 -5.54 3.03
C MET A 123 -2.84 -6.12 4.42
N ILE A 124 -2.70 -5.25 5.41
CA ILE A 124 -2.53 -5.60 6.83
C ILE A 124 -3.86 -5.92 7.52
N ALA A 125 -3.82 -6.32 8.79
CA ALA A 125 -4.99 -6.65 9.62
C ALA A 125 -5.82 -7.82 9.07
N LYS A 126 -5.17 -8.80 8.47
CA LYS A 126 -5.80 -10.02 7.96
C LYS A 126 -5.48 -11.20 8.85
N GLU A 127 -6.42 -11.56 9.73
CA GLU A 127 -6.25 -12.68 10.69
C GLU A 127 -6.13 -14.04 10.00
N LYS A 128 -6.67 -14.17 8.79
CA LYS A 128 -6.66 -15.42 8.02
C LYS A 128 -6.25 -15.18 6.58
N SER A 129 -5.57 -16.17 6.01
CA SER A 129 -5.31 -16.22 4.58
C SER A 129 -6.62 -16.23 3.79
N PRO A 130 -6.76 -15.45 2.71
CA PRO A 130 -7.89 -15.58 1.81
C PRO A 130 -7.83 -16.92 1.07
N PHE A 131 -8.96 -17.35 0.52
CA PHE A 131 -9.01 -18.55 -0.34
C PHE A 131 -8.44 -18.26 -1.72
N TRP A 132 -8.59 -17.05 -2.21
CA TRP A 132 -8.05 -16.59 -3.49
C TRP A 132 -7.93 -15.07 -3.52
N VAL A 133 -7.09 -14.61 -4.42
CA VAL A 133 -6.97 -13.20 -4.81
C VAL A 133 -7.20 -13.11 -6.31
N THR A 134 -7.87 -12.04 -6.74
CA THR A 134 -8.10 -11.77 -8.17
C THR A 134 -7.50 -10.42 -8.54
N LEU A 135 -6.96 -10.36 -9.75
CA LEU A 135 -6.54 -9.14 -10.44
C LEU A 135 -7.37 -9.04 -11.72
N ASP A 136 -8.13 -7.96 -11.87
CA ASP A 136 -9.04 -7.73 -13.01
C ASP A 136 -9.98 -8.92 -13.30
N GLY A 137 -10.52 -9.51 -12.22
CA GLY A 137 -11.42 -10.67 -12.30
C GLY A 137 -10.72 -12.02 -12.49
N ARG A 138 -9.44 -12.07 -12.82
CA ARG A 138 -8.64 -13.30 -12.98
C ARG A 138 -8.02 -13.70 -11.65
N LYS A 139 -8.11 -14.98 -11.28
CA LYS A 139 -7.37 -15.51 -10.12
C LYS A 139 -5.87 -15.49 -10.40
N ILE A 140 -5.09 -15.02 -9.43
CA ILE A 140 -3.63 -15.03 -9.48
C ILE A 140 -3.06 -16.11 -8.57
N GLU A 141 -1.81 -16.51 -8.84
CA GLU A 141 -1.13 -17.62 -8.16
C GLU A 141 -0.91 -17.34 -6.67
N HIS A 142 -1.17 -18.36 -5.84
CA HIS A 142 -0.89 -18.38 -4.42
C HIS A 142 0.47 -19.02 -4.15
N PHE A 143 1.38 -18.26 -3.59
CA PHE A 143 2.68 -18.77 -3.15
C PHE A 143 2.67 -19.09 -1.67
N LEU A 144 3.00 -20.33 -1.31
CA LEU A 144 3.19 -20.76 0.08
C LEU A 144 4.62 -20.50 0.58
N ASN A 145 5.55 -20.26 -0.34
CA ASN A 145 6.96 -20.03 -0.05
C ASN A 145 7.35 -18.60 -0.38
N ARG A 146 7.88 -17.89 0.61
CA ARG A 146 8.30 -16.49 0.49
C ARG A 146 9.30 -16.27 -0.65
N ARG A 147 10.33 -17.10 -0.78
CA ARG A 147 11.37 -16.94 -1.81
C ARG A 147 10.78 -17.09 -3.22
N LYS A 148 9.82 -18.02 -3.40
CA LYS A 148 9.14 -18.19 -4.69
C LYS A 148 8.28 -16.97 -5.02
N PHE A 149 7.55 -16.43 -4.04
CA PHE A 149 6.78 -15.21 -4.20
C PHE A 149 7.67 -14.02 -4.55
N ASP A 150 8.80 -13.85 -3.86
CA ASP A 150 9.72 -12.73 -4.13
C ASP A 150 10.32 -12.79 -5.54
N ALA A 151 10.56 -13.98 -6.06
CA ALA A 151 11.09 -14.20 -7.42
C ALA A 151 10.02 -14.12 -8.53
N ALA A 152 8.73 -14.23 -8.20
CA ALA A 152 7.66 -14.16 -9.20
C ALA A 152 7.38 -12.72 -9.65
N ALA A 153 6.93 -12.54 -10.88
CA ALA A 153 6.47 -11.24 -11.38
C ALA A 153 5.07 -10.89 -10.86
N GLU A 154 4.21 -11.89 -10.72
CA GLU A 154 2.81 -11.73 -10.28
C GLU A 154 2.43 -12.84 -9.29
N GLY A 155 1.55 -12.53 -8.36
CA GLY A 155 0.96 -13.49 -7.43
C GLY A 155 0.70 -12.91 -6.06
N TRP A 156 0.36 -13.77 -5.10
CA TRP A 156 0.12 -13.37 -3.74
C TRP A 156 0.67 -14.35 -2.71
N TYR A 157 0.94 -13.80 -1.53
CA TYR A 157 1.49 -14.52 -0.38
C TYR A 157 0.79 -14.06 0.89
N TYR A 158 0.54 -14.97 1.82
CA TYR A 158 0.03 -14.63 3.15
C TYR A 158 1.13 -14.69 4.20
N SER A 159 1.44 -13.56 4.79
CA SER A 159 2.38 -13.44 5.91
C SER A 159 1.66 -13.63 7.24
N GLN A 160 1.76 -14.82 7.83
CA GLN A 160 1.15 -15.11 9.11
C GLN A 160 1.73 -14.24 10.25
N SER A 161 3.03 -13.97 10.21
CA SER A 161 3.71 -13.17 11.23
C SER A 161 3.28 -11.70 11.25
N LYS A 162 2.94 -11.14 10.07
CA LYS A 162 2.45 -9.77 9.90
C LYS A 162 0.92 -9.71 9.86
N LYS A 163 0.24 -10.86 9.75
CA LYS A 163 -1.21 -10.94 9.46
C LYS A 163 -1.57 -10.11 8.23
N ALA A 164 -0.81 -10.26 7.18
CA ALA A 164 -0.92 -9.46 5.96
C ALA A 164 -1.00 -10.34 4.72
N VAL A 165 -1.80 -9.90 3.75
CA VAL A 165 -1.84 -10.43 2.39
C VAL A 165 -0.99 -9.54 1.51
N GLU A 166 0.06 -10.10 0.94
CA GLU A 166 0.93 -9.42 0.00
C GLU A 166 0.56 -9.84 -1.43
N VAL A 167 0.31 -8.87 -2.29
CA VAL A 167 -0.02 -9.06 -3.71
C VAL A 167 1.00 -8.29 -4.53
N LYS A 168 1.44 -8.87 -5.63
CA LYS A 168 2.40 -8.24 -6.54
C LYS A 168 1.97 -8.46 -7.98
N TYR A 169 2.10 -7.41 -8.83
CA TYR A 169 1.80 -7.44 -10.26
C TYR A 169 2.53 -6.31 -11.00
N ALA A 170 2.67 -6.48 -12.31
CA ALA A 170 3.24 -5.53 -13.25
C ALA A 170 2.21 -5.04 -14.26
#